data_2cfb10428d5d8a6fa2f0ac817152deca
#
_entry.id   2cfb10428d5d8a6fa2f0ac817152deca
#
_cell.length_a   1.000
_cell.length_b   1.000
_cell.length_c   1.000
_cell.angle_alpha   90.00
_cell.angle_beta   90.00
_cell.angle_gamma   90.00
#
_symmetry.space_group_name_H-M   'P 1'
#
loop_
_entity.id
_entity.type
_entity.pdbx_description
1 polymer ?
#
loop_
_entity_poly.entity_id
_entity_poly.type
_entity_poly.pdbx_seq_one_letter_code
_entity_poly.pdbx_strand_id
1 'polypeptide(L)'
;ALSNYFVAEYTPLEALKVRARFGISYGNDDTEKFISRNDTRFDTYEILKKGTFNTTNTRSNQYEGELSVTFAKLIGRHRLNAVLGGNLNSNKTLTQGYSAQGFPEGDFVYPSFSNGYPEGGSPTYYENTSRSMNGYFNLGYSFDDRYLMDFSLRENGSSVFGASKRYIGTWSVGLGWNLHKERFIADHLTWID
;
A
#
# COMPACT_ATOMS: atom_id res chain seq x y z
N ALA A 1 -9.68 -9.64 -8.68
CA ALA A 1 -9.71 -8.48 -7.78
C ALA A 1 -10.69 -7.44 -8.32
N LEU A 2 -11.41 -6.76 -7.44
CA LEU A 2 -12.30 -5.64 -7.75
C LEU A 2 -11.82 -4.43 -6.94
N SER A 3 -11.66 -3.28 -7.61
CA SER A 3 -11.28 -2.03 -6.95
C SER A 3 -12.15 -0.89 -7.46
N ASN A 4 -12.64 -0.07 -6.53
CA ASN A 4 -13.40 1.13 -6.81
C ASN A 4 -12.86 2.30 -6.02
N TYR A 5 -12.80 3.47 -6.67
CA TYR A 5 -12.34 4.71 -6.07
C TYR A 5 -13.37 5.81 -6.33
N PHE A 6 -13.67 6.55 -5.27
CA PHE A 6 -14.49 7.74 -5.29
C PHE A 6 -13.60 8.93 -4.98
N VAL A 7 -13.67 9.95 -5.82
CA VAL A 7 -12.91 11.19 -5.64
C VAL A 7 -13.88 12.34 -5.66
N ALA A 8 -13.80 13.20 -4.64
CA ALA A 8 -14.52 14.46 -4.57
C ALA A 8 -13.52 15.60 -4.47
N GLU A 9 -13.68 16.61 -5.30
CA GLU A 9 -12.88 17.82 -5.27
C GLU A 9 -13.82 19.03 -5.11
N TYR A 10 -13.45 19.93 -4.21
CA TYR A 10 -14.19 21.14 -3.93
C TYR A 10 -13.23 22.32 -3.85
N THR A 11 -13.50 23.37 -4.58
CA THR A 11 -12.69 24.59 -4.66
C THR A 11 -13.52 25.77 -4.17
N PRO A 12 -13.62 25.99 -2.85
CA PRO A 12 -14.41 27.08 -2.29
C PRO A 12 -13.89 28.46 -2.64
N LEU A 13 -12.58 28.57 -2.89
CA LEU A 13 -11.87 29.79 -3.28
C LEU A 13 -10.84 29.41 -4.35
N GLU A 14 -10.47 30.36 -5.23
CA GLU A 14 -9.44 30.13 -6.25
C GLU A 14 -8.11 29.62 -5.68
N ALA A 15 -7.78 30.06 -4.46
CA ALA A 15 -6.56 29.68 -3.76
C ALA A 15 -6.68 28.39 -2.93
N LEU A 16 -7.88 27.84 -2.74
CA LEU A 16 -8.14 26.74 -1.80
C LEU A 16 -8.85 25.58 -2.49
N LYS A 17 -8.21 24.41 -2.46
CA LYS A 17 -8.74 23.16 -2.99
C LYS A 17 -8.81 22.09 -1.89
N VAL A 18 -9.94 21.48 -1.72
CA VAL A 18 -10.17 20.34 -0.84
C VAL A 18 -10.39 19.12 -1.71
N ARG A 19 -9.67 18.04 -1.43
CA ARG A 19 -9.83 16.78 -2.12
C ARG A 19 -10.03 15.66 -1.11
N ALA A 20 -11.07 14.88 -1.33
CA ALA A 20 -11.34 13.64 -0.62
C ALA A 20 -11.31 12.46 -1.59
N ARG A 21 -10.65 11.38 -1.20
CA ARG A 21 -10.61 10.12 -1.94
C ARG A 21 -10.98 8.98 -1.01
N PHE A 22 -11.82 8.09 -1.47
CA PHE A 22 -12.16 6.86 -0.78
C PHE A 22 -12.05 5.68 -1.74
N GLY A 23 -11.38 4.63 -1.31
CA GLY A 23 -11.12 3.43 -2.08
C GLY A 23 -11.55 2.16 -1.34
N ILE A 24 -12.11 1.22 -2.08
CA ILE A 24 -12.39 -0.13 -1.63
C ILE A 24 -11.80 -1.10 -2.65
N SER A 25 -11.02 -2.05 -2.17
CA SER A 25 -10.49 -3.15 -2.98
C SER A 25 -10.83 -4.48 -2.34
N TYR A 26 -11.30 -5.41 -3.15
CA TYR A 26 -11.56 -6.79 -2.78
C TYR A 26 -10.76 -7.72 -3.69
N GLY A 27 -10.00 -8.61 -3.08
CA GLY A 27 -9.25 -9.66 -3.76
C GLY A 27 -9.68 -11.03 -3.26
N ASN A 28 -9.78 -11.99 -4.17
CA ASN A 28 -9.86 -13.41 -3.86
C ASN A 28 -8.86 -14.13 -4.75
N ASP A 29 -8.03 -14.95 -4.15
CA ASP A 29 -7.00 -15.75 -4.80
C ASP A 29 -7.15 -17.19 -4.32
N ASP A 30 -7.45 -18.07 -5.26
CA ASP A 30 -7.63 -19.49 -5.03
C ASP A 30 -6.48 -20.22 -5.73
N THR A 31 -5.68 -20.92 -4.95
CA THR A 31 -4.57 -21.73 -5.46
C THR A 31 -4.85 -23.19 -5.16
N GLU A 32 -4.86 -24.03 -6.20
CA GLU A 32 -4.99 -25.47 -6.09
C GLU A 32 -3.79 -26.13 -6.76
N LYS A 33 -3.23 -27.13 -6.11
CA LYS A 33 -2.12 -27.92 -6.63
C LYS A 33 -2.34 -29.39 -6.35
N PHE A 34 -2.55 -30.15 -7.40
CA PHE A 34 -2.59 -31.60 -7.35
C PHE A 34 -1.26 -32.21 -7.83
N ILE A 35 -0.79 -33.23 -7.15
CA ILE A 35 0.35 -34.01 -7.52
C ILE A 35 -0.09 -35.46 -7.54
N SER A 36 -0.01 -36.10 -8.72
CA SER A 36 -0.43 -37.46 -8.91
C SER A 36 0.32 -38.43 -8.01
N ARG A 37 -0.34 -39.49 -7.61
CA ARG A 37 0.28 -40.63 -6.90
C ARG A 37 1.42 -41.30 -7.70
N ASN A 38 1.39 -41.19 -9.02
CA ASN A 38 2.38 -41.77 -9.94
C ASN A 38 3.60 -40.87 -10.12
N ASP A 39 3.67 -39.73 -9.44
CA ASP A 39 4.85 -38.88 -9.44
C ASP A 39 6.02 -39.55 -8.71
N THR A 40 7.20 -39.49 -9.27
CA THR A 40 8.44 -40.11 -8.74
C THR A 40 8.76 -39.72 -7.30
N ARG A 41 8.25 -38.57 -6.82
CA ARG A 41 8.36 -38.14 -5.42
C ARG A 41 7.73 -39.12 -4.43
N PHE A 42 6.79 -39.94 -4.89
CA PHE A 42 6.08 -40.88 -4.03
C PHE A 42 6.54 -42.35 -4.21
N ASP A 43 7.63 -42.61 -4.93
CA ASP A 43 8.09 -43.99 -5.17
C ASP A 43 8.30 -44.80 -3.88
N THR A 44 8.81 -44.14 -2.85
CA THR A 44 9.12 -44.76 -1.53
C THR A 44 7.98 -44.62 -0.51
N TYR A 45 6.86 -44.01 -0.89
CA TYR A 45 5.76 -43.77 0.04
C TYR A 45 4.81 -44.96 0.10
N GLU A 46 4.16 -45.13 1.25
CA GLU A 46 3.04 -46.06 1.41
C GLU A 46 1.89 -45.70 0.46
N ILE A 47 1.16 -46.71 -0.05
CA ILE A 47 0.10 -46.52 -1.04
C ILE A 47 -0.94 -45.48 -0.59
N LEU A 48 -1.33 -45.50 0.68
CA LEU A 48 -2.33 -44.60 1.25
C LEU A 48 -1.84 -43.17 1.48
N LYS A 49 -0.53 -42.90 1.24
CA LYS A 49 0.09 -41.58 1.36
C LYS A 49 0.50 -41.00 0.01
N LYS A 50 0.33 -41.76 -1.10
CA LYS A 50 0.71 -41.34 -2.44
C LYS A 50 -0.27 -40.34 -3.04
N GLY A 51 0.27 -39.29 -3.67
CA GLY A 51 -0.49 -38.18 -4.23
C GLY A 51 -0.88 -37.15 -3.20
N THR A 52 -0.84 -35.87 -3.57
CA THR A 52 -1.22 -34.76 -2.70
C THR A 52 -2.09 -33.74 -3.43
N PHE A 53 -3.01 -33.16 -2.69
CA PHE A 53 -3.79 -32.00 -3.11
C PHE A 53 -3.61 -30.90 -2.06
N ASN A 54 -3.16 -29.76 -2.50
CA ASN A 54 -3.01 -28.57 -1.64
C ASN A 54 -3.94 -27.48 -2.16
N THR A 55 -4.72 -26.90 -1.28
CA THR A 55 -5.54 -25.73 -1.61
C THR A 55 -5.28 -24.62 -0.63
N THR A 56 -5.25 -23.40 -1.15
CA THR A 56 -5.14 -22.17 -0.37
C THR A 56 -6.06 -21.13 -0.97
N ASN A 57 -6.97 -20.60 -0.16
CA ASN A 57 -7.83 -19.49 -0.50
C ASN A 57 -7.40 -18.26 0.31
N THR A 58 -7.06 -17.17 -0.37
CA THR A 58 -6.70 -15.91 0.25
C THR A 58 -7.69 -14.83 -0.16
N ARG A 59 -8.36 -14.25 0.82
CA ARG A 59 -9.28 -13.13 0.66
C ARG A 59 -8.67 -11.87 1.26
N SER A 60 -8.65 -10.79 0.50
CA SER A 60 -8.17 -9.50 0.94
C SER A 60 -9.25 -8.44 0.80
N ASN A 61 -9.44 -7.63 1.85
CA ASN A 61 -10.30 -6.47 1.85
C ASN A 61 -9.47 -5.26 2.25
N GLN A 62 -9.38 -4.28 1.37
CA GLN A 62 -8.63 -3.06 1.61
C GLN A 62 -9.57 -1.85 1.52
N TYR A 63 -9.45 -0.97 2.51
CA TYR A 63 -10.14 0.31 2.57
C TYR A 63 -9.11 1.41 2.66
N GLU A 64 -9.25 2.43 1.83
CA GLU A 64 -8.37 3.60 1.79
C GLU A 64 -9.22 4.86 1.91
N GLY A 65 -8.80 5.80 2.74
CA GLY A 65 -9.37 7.12 2.84
C GLY A 65 -8.28 8.16 2.80
N GLU A 66 -8.44 9.21 2.02
CA GLU A 66 -7.51 10.34 1.93
C GLU A 66 -8.30 11.64 1.95
N LEU A 67 -7.84 12.60 2.75
CA LEU A 67 -8.32 13.96 2.75
C LEU A 67 -7.12 14.90 2.65
N SER A 68 -7.19 15.86 1.73
CA SER A 68 -6.15 16.89 1.59
C SER A 68 -6.76 18.25 1.31
N VAL A 69 -6.10 19.27 1.84
CA VAL A 69 -6.41 20.68 1.64
C VAL A 69 -5.17 21.33 1.07
N THR A 70 -5.29 21.90 -0.12
CA THR A 70 -4.23 22.64 -0.81
C THR A 70 -4.59 24.12 -0.83
N PHE A 71 -3.66 24.95 -0.38
CA PHE A 71 -3.72 26.38 -0.50
C PHE A 71 -2.57 26.86 -1.39
N ALA A 72 -2.88 27.55 -2.48
CA ALA A 72 -1.89 28.10 -3.40
C ALA A 72 -2.25 29.53 -3.78
N LYS A 73 -1.37 30.48 -3.49
CA LYS A 73 -1.62 31.89 -3.78
C LYS A 73 -0.34 32.64 -4.12
N LEU A 74 -0.45 33.50 -5.12
CA LEU A 74 0.54 34.50 -5.46
C LEU A 74 0.08 35.86 -4.93
N ILE A 75 0.85 36.47 -4.04
CA ILE A 75 0.56 37.79 -3.44
C ILE A 75 1.73 38.70 -3.76
N GLY A 76 1.58 39.51 -4.82
CA GLY A 76 2.69 40.32 -5.33
C GLY A 76 3.87 39.43 -5.76
N ARG A 77 5.00 39.52 -5.03
CA ARG A 77 6.22 38.74 -5.31
C ARG A 77 6.34 37.47 -4.43
N HIS A 78 5.34 37.21 -3.59
CA HIS A 78 5.31 36.07 -2.68
C HIS A 78 4.46 34.97 -3.26
N ARG A 79 5.04 33.81 -3.52
CA ARG A 79 4.31 32.60 -3.89
C ARG A 79 4.27 31.67 -2.69
N LEU A 80 3.07 31.30 -2.28
CA LEU A 80 2.83 30.40 -1.16
C LEU A 80 2.05 29.18 -1.67
N ASN A 81 2.54 28.00 -1.35
CA ASN A 81 1.86 26.73 -1.60
C ASN A 81 1.92 25.90 -0.31
N ALA A 82 0.76 25.59 0.26
CA ALA A 82 0.65 24.77 1.46
C ALA A 82 -0.29 23.60 1.21
N VAL A 83 0.10 22.43 1.64
CA VAL A 83 -0.73 21.21 1.59
C VAL A 83 -0.79 20.60 2.97
N LEU A 84 -2.00 20.45 3.50
CA LEU A 84 -2.27 19.67 4.70
C LEU A 84 -3.11 18.47 4.29
N GLY A 85 -2.72 17.28 4.71
CA GLY A 85 -3.47 16.09 4.36
C GLY A 85 -3.23 14.94 5.31
N GLY A 86 -4.01 13.88 5.10
CA GLY A 86 -3.86 12.63 5.81
C GLY A 86 -4.55 11.49 5.09
N ASN A 87 -4.07 10.30 5.32
CA ASN A 87 -4.69 9.10 4.81
C ASN A 87 -4.84 8.02 5.88
N LEU A 88 -5.84 7.19 5.68
CA LEU A 88 -6.15 6.02 6.47
C LEU A 88 -6.15 4.81 5.54
N ASN A 89 -5.53 3.73 5.97
CA ASN A 89 -5.55 2.46 5.25
C ASN A 89 -5.87 1.33 6.23
N SER A 90 -6.73 0.42 5.82
CA SER A 90 -7.05 -0.80 6.55
C SER A 90 -7.03 -1.97 5.58
N ASN A 91 -6.17 -2.94 5.82
CA ASN A 91 -6.09 -4.17 5.05
C ASN A 91 -6.38 -5.37 5.95
N LYS A 92 -7.38 -6.16 5.59
CA LYS A 92 -7.73 -7.41 6.24
C LYS A 92 -7.50 -8.56 5.24
N THR A 93 -6.63 -9.49 5.63
CA THR A 93 -6.33 -10.68 4.84
C THR A 93 -6.75 -11.91 5.63
N LEU A 94 -7.49 -12.78 4.98
CA LEU A 94 -7.89 -14.09 5.49
C LEU A 94 -7.31 -15.15 4.55
N THR A 95 -6.49 -16.05 5.09
CA THR A 95 -5.94 -17.19 4.37
C THR A 95 -6.45 -18.48 5.00
N GLN A 96 -7.03 -19.33 4.19
CA GLN A 96 -7.52 -20.65 4.56
C GLN A 96 -6.96 -21.69 3.61
N GLY A 97 -6.66 -22.88 4.11
CA GLY A 97 -6.17 -23.93 3.25
C GLY A 97 -6.05 -25.27 3.96
N TYR A 98 -5.82 -26.29 3.19
CA TYR A 98 -5.48 -27.62 3.71
C TYR A 98 -4.68 -28.39 2.67
N SER A 99 -4.02 -29.45 3.16
CA SER A 99 -3.38 -30.46 2.33
C SER A 99 -4.11 -31.79 2.52
N ALA A 100 -4.37 -32.50 1.44
CA ALA A 100 -4.91 -33.86 1.46
C ALA A 100 -3.91 -34.81 0.78
N GLN A 101 -3.88 -36.05 1.21
CA GLN A 101 -2.99 -37.08 0.66
C GLN A 101 -3.70 -38.42 0.47
N GLY A 102 -3.06 -39.34 -0.27
CA GLY A 102 -3.55 -40.68 -0.47
C GLY A 102 -4.68 -40.74 -1.47
N PHE A 103 -4.35 -40.53 -2.73
CA PHE A 103 -5.31 -40.61 -3.84
C PHE A 103 -5.32 -42.00 -4.47
N PRO A 104 -6.51 -42.51 -4.91
CA PRO A 104 -6.61 -43.76 -5.63
C PRO A 104 -5.93 -43.69 -7.01
N GLU A 105 -5.77 -44.80 -7.66
CA GLU A 105 -5.26 -44.89 -9.04
C GLU A 105 -6.32 -44.41 -10.03
N GLY A 106 -5.91 -43.64 -11.06
CA GLY A 106 -6.79 -43.07 -12.07
C GLY A 106 -6.91 -41.53 -11.93
N ASP A 107 -7.93 -40.99 -12.60
CA ASP A 107 -8.16 -39.55 -12.72
C ASP A 107 -8.94 -38.97 -11.53
N PHE A 108 -8.64 -39.41 -10.32
CA PHE A 108 -9.30 -38.95 -9.09
C PHE A 108 -8.55 -37.75 -8.46
N VAL A 109 -8.76 -36.58 -9.01
CA VAL A 109 -8.03 -35.36 -8.66
C VAL A 109 -8.72 -34.52 -7.58
N TYR A 110 -9.96 -34.83 -7.21
CA TYR A 110 -10.71 -34.05 -6.23
C TYR A 110 -10.39 -34.48 -4.78
N PRO A 111 -10.34 -33.52 -3.84
CA PRO A 111 -10.01 -33.81 -2.44
C PRO A 111 -10.87 -34.87 -1.77
N SER A 112 -12.13 -35.01 -2.19
CA SER A 112 -13.07 -36.02 -1.69
C SER A 112 -12.61 -37.47 -1.91
N PHE A 113 -11.67 -37.69 -2.80
CA PHE A 113 -11.10 -39.02 -3.07
C PHE A 113 -9.84 -39.33 -2.27
N SER A 114 -9.36 -38.33 -1.50
CA SER A 114 -8.16 -38.51 -0.67
C SER A 114 -8.42 -39.41 0.55
N ASN A 115 -7.36 -40.04 1.05
CA ASN A 115 -7.42 -40.78 2.31
C ASN A 115 -7.52 -39.88 3.56
N GLY A 116 -7.31 -38.58 3.39
CA GLY A 116 -7.40 -37.59 4.46
C GLY A 116 -6.23 -36.64 4.50
N TYR A 117 -6.03 -35.99 5.64
CA TYR A 117 -4.90 -35.07 5.85
C TYR A 117 -3.59 -35.86 6.07
N PRO A 118 -2.43 -35.27 5.74
CA PRO A 118 -1.13 -35.80 6.19
C PRO A 118 -1.11 -36.00 7.72
N GLU A 119 -0.28 -36.88 8.19
CA GLU A 119 -0.09 -37.13 9.63
C GLU A 119 0.24 -35.80 10.37
N GLY A 120 -0.54 -35.46 11.39
CA GLY A 120 -0.46 -34.18 12.10
C GLY A 120 -0.98 -32.96 11.29
N GLY A 121 -1.48 -33.18 10.07
CA GLY A 121 -2.07 -32.14 9.25
C GLY A 121 -3.49 -31.76 9.68
N SER A 122 -3.85 -30.51 9.47
CA SER A 122 -5.19 -29.98 9.69
C SER A 122 -5.44 -28.80 8.76
N PRO A 123 -6.70 -28.39 8.56
CA PRO A 123 -6.99 -27.14 7.89
C PRO A 123 -6.31 -25.96 8.58
N THR A 124 -5.78 -25.05 7.78
CA THR A 124 -5.17 -23.82 8.26
C THR A 124 -6.15 -22.67 8.16
N TYR A 125 -6.12 -21.78 9.14
CA TYR A 125 -6.89 -20.55 9.17
C TYR A 125 -6.02 -19.46 9.76
N TYR A 126 -5.80 -18.43 8.98
CA TYR A 126 -5.00 -17.28 9.41
C TYR A 126 -5.70 -15.98 9.01
N GLU A 127 -5.95 -15.13 10.00
CA GLU A 127 -6.51 -13.81 9.78
C GLU A 127 -5.52 -12.74 10.26
N ASN A 128 -5.24 -11.78 9.41
CA ASN A 128 -4.41 -10.63 9.74
C ASN A 128 -5.13 -9.34 9.38
N THR A 129 -5.06 -8.37 10.27
CA THR A 129 -5.57 -7.02 10.01
C THR A 129 -4.48 -6.01 10.31
N SER A 130 -4.10 -5.24 9.31
CA SER A 130 -3.18 -4.11 9.44
C SER A 130 -3.92 -2.80 9.18
N ARG A 131 -3.60 -1.78 9.98
CA ARG A 131 -4.14 -0.43 9.85
C ARG A 131 -2.99 0.56 9.90
N SER A 132 -3.05 1.54 9.04
CA SER A 132 -2.10 2.66 9.06
C SER A 132 -2.83 3.98 8.88
N MET A 133 -2.28 5.02 9.48
CA MET A 133 -2.71 6.39 9.26
C MET A 133 -1.48 7.29 9.15
N ASN A 134 -1.58 8.25 8.26
CA ASN A 134 -0.52 9.24 8.06
C ASN A 134 -1.15 10.62 8.04
N GLY A 135 -0.45 11.57 8.67
CA GLY A 135 -0.72 12.99 8.51
C GLY A 135 0.50 13.66 7.88
N TYR A 136 0.29 14.65 7.04
CA TYR A 136 1.39 15.39 6.44
C TYR A 136 1.04 16.86 6.25
N PHE A 137 2.06 17.69 6.37
CA PHE A 137 2.02 19.11 6.05
C PHE A 137 3.24 19.46 5.20
N ASN A 138 3.01 20.11 4.07
CA ASN A 138 4.06 20.62 3.19
C ASN A 138 3.82 22.10 2.95
N LEU A 139 4.87 22.88 3.04
CA LEU A 139 4.86 24.30 2.79
C LEU A 139 6.00 24.65 1.82
N GLY A 140 5.64 25.18 0.66
CA GLY A 140 6.56 25.77 -0.29
C GLY A 140 6.36 27.28 -0.31
N TYR A 141 7.42 28.02 -0.15
CA TYR A 141 7.43 29.47 -0.21
C TYR A 141 8.50 29.96 -1.20
N SER A 142 8.15 30.93 -2.00
CA SER A 142 9.09 31.60 -2.90
C SER A 142 8.88 33.11 -2.85
N PHE A 143 9.96 33.83 -2.72
CA PHE A 143 10.00 35.27 -2.85
C PHE A 143 10.71 35.67 -4.14
N ASP A 144 9.96 36.31 -5.04
CA ASP A 144 10.43 36.82 -6.33
C ASP A 144 11.04 35.73 -7.23
N ASP A 145 10.65 34.47 -6.97
CA ASP A 145 11.29 33.28 -7.57
C ASP A 145 12.83 33.23 -7.36
N ARG A 146 13.35 33.97 -6.39
CA ARG A 146 14.79 34.03 -6.04
C ARG A 146 15.10 33.20 -4.81
N TYR A 147 14.35 33.43 -3.74
CA TYR A 147 14.56 32.77 -2.45
C TYR A 147 13.45 31.73 -2.29
N LEU A 148 13.86 30.50 -2.13
CA LEU A 148 12.97 29.36 -2.04
C LEU A 148 13.12 28.73 -0.65
N MET A 149 12.01 28.33 -0.07
CA MET A 149 11.98 27.60 1.19
C MET A 149 10.91 26.50 1.08
N ASP A 150 11.31 25.28 1.41
CA ASP A 150 10.44 24.14 1.54
C ASP A 150 10.47 23.60 2.96
N PHE A 151 9.30 23.32 3.50
CA PHE A 151 9.16 22.66 4.80
C PHE A 151 8.21 21.47 4.63
N SER A 152 8.59 20.33 5.17
CA SER A 152 7.77 19.13 5.19
C SER A 152 7.73 18.52 6.58
N LEU A 153 6.55 18.17 7.03
CA LEU A 153 6.30 17.44 8.26
C LEU A 153 5.40 16.26 7.93
N ARG A 154 5.76 15.08 8.43
CA ARG A 154 4.97 13.87 8.25
C ARG A 154 4.97 13.04 9.52
N GLU A 155 3.79 12.57 9.91
CA GLU A 155 3.60 11.62 10.99
C GLU A 155 2.96 10.35 10.44
N ASN A 156 3.58 9.20 10.72
CA ASN A 156 3.13 7.89 10.26
C ASN A 156 2.79 7.03 11.48
N GLY A 157 1.58 6.47 11.48
CA GLY A 157 1.12 5.52 12.48
C GLY A 157 0.76 4.18 11.84
N SER A 158 1.07 3.08 12.54
CA SER A 158 0.72 1.74 12.08
C SER A 158 0.40 0.82 13.26
N SER A 159 -0.61 -0.03 13.08
CA SER A 159 -0.97 -1.09 14.02
C SER A 159 0.08 -2.21 14.10
N VAL A 160 0.98 -2.29 13.10
CA VAL A 160 2.08 -3.26 13.03
C VAL A 160 3.26 -2.84 13.89
N PHE A 161 3.37 -1.54 14.20
CA PHE A 161 4.41 -1.05 15.11
C PHE A 161 4.11 -1.50 16.55
N GLY A 162 5.16 -1.79 17.31
CA GLY A 162 5.04 -2.21 18.70
C GLY A 162 4.29 -1.19 19.57
N ALA A 163 3.68 -1.66 20.65
CA ALA A 163 2.77 -0.86 21.51
C ALA A 163 3.38 0.45 22.05
N SER A 164 4.71 0.52 22.14
CA SER A 164 5.44 1.69 22.68
C SER A 164 5.80 2.76 21.65
N LYS A 165 5.74 2.48 20.33
CA LYS A 165 6.11 3.42 19.27
C LYS A 165 5.19 3.24 18.05
N ARG A 166 3.94 3.59 18.21
CA ARG A 166 2.94 3.48 17.13
C ARG A 166 3.03 4.60 16.10
N TYR A 167 3.67 5.70 16.43
CA TYR A 167 3.79 6.89 15.60
C TYR A 167 5.24 7.27 15.41
N ILE A 168 5.59 7.66 14.19
CA ILE A 168 6.92 8.12 13.80
C ILE A 168 6.75 9.42 13.02
N GLY A 169 7.28 10.50 13.58
CA GLY A 169 7.32 11.81 12.94
C GLY A 169 8.64 12.02 12.20
N THR A 170 8.56 12.63 11.04
CA THR A 170 9.71 13.07 10.23
C THR A 170 9.48 14.47 9.74
N TRP A 171 10.54 15.25 9.63
CA TRP A 171 10.47 16.60 9.08
C TRP A 171 11.71 16.90 8.21
N SER A 172 11.54 17.83 7.30
CA SER A 172 12.65 18.35 6.49
C SER A 172 12.45 19.82 6.19
N VAL A 173 13.56 20.51 6.00
CA VAL A 173 13.63 21.90 5.55
C VAL A 173 14.58 21.99 4.38
N GLY A 174 14.16 22.62 3.31
CA GLY A 174 14.96 22.96 2.15
C GLY A 174 15.05 24.47 1.98
N LEU A 175 16.22 24.98 1.63
CA LEU A 175 16.43 26.36 1.24
C LEU A 175 17.07 26.39 -0.14
N GLY A 176 16.57 27.27 -1.00
CA GLY A 176 17.08 27.44 -2.36
C GLY A 176 17.29 28.91 -2.69
N TRP A 177 18.27 29.16 -3.51
CA TRP A 177 18.56 30.49 -4.02
C TRP A 177 18.85 30.45 -5.52
N ASN A 178 18.02 31.13 -6.28
CA ASN A 178 18.18 31.27 -7.72
C ASN A 178 19.13 32.45 -8.02
N LEU A 179 20.41 32.18 -8.00
CA LEU A 179 21.48 33.17 -8.17
C LEU A 179 21.40 33.91 -9.51
N HIS A 180 20.98 33.24 -10.57
CA HIS A 180 20.85 33.83 -11.93
C HIS A 180 19.85 35.00 -11.99
N LYS A 181 18.91 35.06 -11.03
CA LYS A 181 17.93 36.15 -10.91
C LYS A 181 18.44 37.37 -10.15
N GLU A 182 19.65 37.30 -9.59
CA GLU A 182 20.26 38.43 -8.92
C GLU A 182 20.84 39.43 -9.94
N ARG A 183 20.59 40.72 -9.75
CA ARG A 183 21.02 41.78 -10.69
C ARG A 183 22.52 41.74 -10.93
N PHE A 184 23.31 41.53 -9.88
CA PHE A 184 24.78 41.49 -9.98
C PHE A 184 25.31 40.31 -10.79
N ILE A 185 24.48 39.23 -10.96
CA ILE A 185 24.81 38.08 -11.79
C ILE A 185 24.23 38.26 -13.19
N ALA A 186 22.96 38.62 -13.31
CA ALA A 186 22.25 38.81 -14.55
C ALA A 186 22.97 39.86 -15.46
N ASP A 187 23.54 40.91 -14.85
CA ASP A 187 24.24 41.98 -15.59
C ASP A 187 25.65 41.57 -16.06
N HIS A 188 26.25 40.49 -15.50
CA HIS A 188 27.64 40.08 -15.79
C HIS A 188 27.77 38.69 -16.43
N LEU A 189 26.77 37.81 -16.30
CA LEU A 189 26.84 36.43 -16.73
C LEU A 189 25.61 36.08 -17.58
N THR A 190 25.51 36.66 -18.77
CA THR A 190 24.40 36.46 -19.72
C THR A 190 24.33 35.05 -20.34
N TRP A 191 25.25 34.16 -19.99
CA TRP A 191 25.36 32.80 -20.52
C TRP A 191 24.94 31.69 -19.52
N ILE A 192 24.52 32.05 -18.31
CA ILE A 192 23.97 31.12 -17.31
C ILE A 192 22.45 31.27 -17.31
N ASP A 193 21.77 30.33 -18.00
CA ASP A 193 20.33 30.13 -17.96
C ASP A 193 19.97 29.01 -17.00
#